data_07a429fba7aaee372969069c45098fd7
#
_entry.id   07a429fba7aaee372969069c45098fd7
#
_cell.length_a   1.000
_cell.length_b   1.000
_cell.length_c   1.000
_cell.angle_alpha   90.00
_cell.angle_beta   90.00
_cell.angle_gamma   90.00
#
_symmetry.space_group_name_H-M   'P 1'
#
loop_
_entity.id
_entity.type
_entity.pdbx_description
1 polymer ?
#
loop_
_entity_poly.entity_id
_entity_poly.type
_entity_poly.pdbx_seq_one_letter_code
_entity_poly.pdbx_strand_id
1 'polypeptide(L)'
;MGNTDITIIHGRKEKSWKRTEVVFGDVNVNAQVSLYRKLQFHNHQNLGYEQIQPSLSREFDTESIWLKLPGNVVTAYRRLLQESPNGKMIRNNHFEGLCYALQNAARLVTMTEQEDIGTTVSTNAVYAEKSTQESVFLFLYDQYTGGLGYAEKAYELIPEIIENGIAMVGGCPCEDGCAACVGDY
;
A
#
# COMPACT_ATOMS: atom_id res chain seq x y z
N MET A 1 3.30 1.22 15.74
CA MET A 1 2.59 0.53 14.66
C MET A 1 1.26 1.22 14.47
N GLY A 2 0.97 1.59 13.26
CA GLY A 2 -0.27 2.24 12.86
C GLY A 2 -1.10 1.30 11.97
N ASN A 3 -2.39 1.54 11.94
CA ASN A 3 -3.33 0.97 10.98
C ASN A 3 -3.89 2.11 10.14
N THR A 4 -4.04 1.89 8.83
CA THR A 4 -4.66 2.85 7.94
C THR A 4 -5.86 2.19 7.28
N ASP A 5 -7.04 2.63 7.64
CA ASP A 5 -8.28 2.25 7.03
C ASP A 5 -8.66 3.25 5.94
N ILE A 6 -9.16 2.76 4.82
CA ILE A 6 -9.54 3.60 3.69
C ILE A 6 -10.95 3.24 3.23
N THR A 7 -11.76 4.28 3.00
CA THR A 7 -13.13 4.16 2.51
C THR A 7 -13.29 4.93 1.22
N ILE A 8 -13.79 4.28 0.16
CA ILE A 8 -14.04 4.92 -1.12
C ILE A 8 -15.30 5.79 -0.99
N ILE A 9 -15.17 7.07 -1.33
CA ILE A 9 -16.28 8.01 -1.39
C ILE A 9 -16.89 8.01 -2.79
N HIS A 10 -16.05 8.25 -3.83
CA HIS A 10 -16.50 8.35 -5.20
C HIS A 10 -15.38 8.04 -6.20
N GLY A 11 -15.68 7.21 -7.22
CA GLY A 11 -14.81 6.98 -8.36
C GLY A 11 -15.08 8.01 -9.45
N ARG A 12 -14.05 8.70 -9.92
CA ARG A 12 -14.17 9.76 -10.95
C ARG A 12 -13.75 9.29 -12.34
N LYS A 13 -12.69 8.47 -12.41
CA LYS A 13 -12.11 7.95 -13.66
C LYS A 13 -11.79 6.49 -13.49
N GLU A 14 -12.00 5.70 -14.52
CA GLU A 14 -11.72 4.26 -14.52
C GLU A 14 -11.04 3.87 -15.83
N LYS A 15 -10.06 2.99 -15.75
CA LYS A 15 -9.45 2.33 -16.90
C LYS A 15 -8.98 0.92 -16.57
N SER A 16 -8.90 0.08 -17.59
CA SER A 16 -8.27 -1.22 -17.47
C SER A 16 -6.82 -1.14 -17.95
N TRP A 17 -5.90 -1.68 -17.16
CA TRP A 17 -4.53 -1.90 -17.56
C TRP A 17 -4.20 -3.39 -17.47
N LYS A 18 -3.98 -4.02 -18.63
CA LYS A 18 -3.89 -5.48 -18.73
C LYS A 18 -5.14 -6.16 -18.15
N ARG A 19 -5.00 -6.85 -16.99
CA ARG A 19 -6.10 -7.54 -16.28
C ARG A 19 -6.47 -6.89 -14.96
N THR A 20 -5.96 -5.68 -14.71
CA THR A 20 -6.18 -4.92 -13.48
C THR A 20 -7.08 -3.74 -13.79
N GLU A 21 -8.09 -3.58 -12.96
CA GLU A 21 -8.93 -2.38 -12.97
C GLU A 21 -8.23 -1.31 -12.14
N VAL A 22 -8.12 -0.11 -12.70
CA VAL A 22 -7.51 1.05 -12.05
C VAL A 22 -8.52 2.17 -12.01
N VAL A 23 -8.82 2.64 -10.83
CA VAL A 23 -9.79 3.72 -10.61
C VAL A 23 -9.09 4.88 -9.92
N PHE A 24 -9.43 6.10 -10.31
CA PHE A 24 -9.07 7.34 -9.64
C PHE A 24 -10.32 7.98 -9.05
N GLY A 25 -10.23 8.49 -7.83
CA GLY A 25 -11.35 9.16 -7.18
C GLY A 25 -11.04 9.62 -5.76
N ASP A 26 -12.12 9.89 -5.02
CA ASP A 26 -12.08 10.42 -3.67
C ASP A 26 -12.20 9.31 -2.65
N VAL A 27 -11.42 9.41 -1.58
CA VAL A 27 -11.40 8.48 -0.47
C VAL A 27 -11.35 9.23 0.86
N ASN A 28 -11.89 8.60 1.91
CA ASN A 28 -11.64 8.97 3.29
C ASN A 28 -10.55 8.07 3.85
N VAL A 29 -9.52 8.65 4.41
CA VAL A 29 -8.38 7.96 5.04
C VAL A 29 -8.45 8.18 6.53
N ASN A 30 -8.46 7.08 7.29
CA ASN A 30 -8.38 7.08 8.75
C ASN A 30 -7.11 6.35 9.18
N ALA A 31 -6.10 7.11 9.54
CA ALA A 31 -4.83 6.60 10.04
C ALA A 31 -4.79 6.65 11.57
N GLN A 32 -4.53 5.49 12.19
CA GLN A 32 -4.46 5.36 13.65
C GLN A 32 -3.09 4.84 14.06
N VAL A 33 -2.51 5.45 15.08
CA VAL A 33 -1.26 5.00 15.70
C VAL A 33 -1.53 4.67 17.15
N SER A 34 -1.41 3.40 17.52
CA SER A 34 -1.64 2.90 18.88
C SER A 34 -0.36 2.43 19.59
N LEU A 35 0.70 2.20 18.84
CA LEU A 35 1.97 1.68 19.35
C LEU A 35 3.14 2.45 18.76
N TYR A 36 4.15 2.73 19.59
CA TYR A 36 5.42 3.25 19.10
C TYR A 36 6.59 2.38 19.59
N ARG A 37 7.67 2.38 18.83
CA ARG A 37 8.89 1.67 19.16
C ARG A 37 9.86 2.61 19.86
N LYS A 38 10.31 2.25 21.05
CA LYS A 38 11.38 2.95 21.75
C LYS A 38 12.74 2.58 21.18
N LEU A 39 13.53 3.55 20.80
CA LEU A 39 14.90 3.36 20.36
C LEU A 39 15.85 4.09 21.33
N GLN A 40 16.94 3.45 21.67
CA GLN A 40 18.01 4.10 22.42
C GLN A 40 18.72 5.11 21.51
N PHE A 41 18.92 6.34 22.01
CA PHE A 41 19.41 7.45 21.20
C PHE A 41 20.77 7.21 20.56
N HIS A 42 21.71 6.60 21.27
CA HIS A 42 23.11 6.47 20.79
C HIS A 42 23.36 5.34 19.79
N ASN A 43 22.66 4.22 19.90
CA ASN A 43 22.90 3.04 19.10
C ASN A 43 21.67 2.49 18.39
N HIS A 44 20.55 3.23 18.45
CA HIS A 44 19.26 2.83 17.87
C HIS A 44 18.76 1.45 18.31
N GLN A 45 19.27 0.93 19.44
CA GLN A 45 18.82 -0.35 19.98
C GLN A 45 17.33 -0.29 20.32
N ASN A 46 16.58 -1.29 19.87
CA ASN A 46 15.16 -1.41 20.19
C ASN A 46 14.98 -1.74 21.69
N LEU A 47 14.32 -0.85 22.41
CA LEU A 47 14.01 -0.97 23.84
C LEU A 47 12.61 -1.54 24.10
N GLY A 48 11.88 -1.93 23.04
CA GLY A 48 10.53 -2.45 23.12
C GLY A 48 9.48 -1.52 22.51
N TYR A 49 8.23 -1.90 22.72
CA TYR A 49 7.06 -1.16 22.21
C TYR A 49 6.23 -0.66 23.38
N GLU A 50 5.68 0.53 23.25
CA GLU A 50 4.70 1.08 24.20
C GLU A 50 3.42 1.50 23.50
N GLN A 51 2.31 1.37 24.24
CA GLN A 51 1.00 1.81 23.79
C GLN A 51 0.83 3.32 24.00
N ILE A 52 0.21 3.96 23.00
CA ILE A 52 -0.25 5.35 23.09
C ILE A 52 -1.71 5.30 23.54
N GLN A 53 -2.01 5.95 24.68
CA GLN A 53 -3.38 6.01 25.19
C GLN A 53 -3.74 7.48 25.53
N PRO A 54 -4.80 8.03 24.89
CA PRO A 54 -5.58 7.46 23.77
C PRO A 54 -4.73 7.34 22.50
N SER A 55 -5.12 6.43 21.58
CA SER A 55 -4.46 6.31 20.27
C SER A 55 -4.54 7.63 19.50
N LEU A 56 -3.47 7.95 18.78
CA LEU A 56 -3.49 9.09 17.87
C LEU A 56 -4.22 8.69 16.59
N SER A 57 -5.16 9.51 16.14
CA SER A 57 -5.87 9.30 14.89
C SER A 57 -5.87 10.57 14.05
N ARG A 58 -5.78 10.37 12.73
CA ARG A 58 -5.95 11.41 11.73
C ARG A 58 -6.93 10.91 10.69
N GLU A 59 -7.99 11.67 10.48
CA GLU A 59 -8.99 11.38 9.44
C GLU A 59 -9.07 12.55 8.48
N PHE A 60 -9.09 12.25 7.17
CA PHE A 60 -9.16 13.27 6.12
C PHE A 60 -9.64 12.67 4.81
N ASP A 61 -10.31 13.50 4.01
CA ASP A 61 -10.69 13.20 2.65
C ASP A 61 -9.58 13.62 1.69
N THR A 62 -9.28 12.77 0.70
CA THR A 62 -8.22 13.03 -0.26
C THR A 62 -8.47 12.31 -1.60
N GLU A 63 -7.60 12.58 -2.56
CA GLU A 63 -7.59 11.88 -3.84
C GLU A 63 -6.74 10.61 -3.78
N SER A 64 -7.18 9.58 -4.48
CA SER A 64 -6.51 8.28 -4.52
C SER A 64 -6.67 7.59 -5.87
N ILE A 65 -5.70 6.75 -6.19
CA ILE A 65 -5.92 5.67 -7.14
C ILE A 65 -6.00 4.35 -6.38
N TRP A 66 -6.82 3.44 -6.90
CA TRP A 66 -6.82 2.06 -6.41
C TRP A 66 -6.81 1.06 -7.55
N LEU A 67 -6.07 0.00 -7.31
CA LEU A 67 -5.89 -1.11 -8.21
C LEU A 67 -6.58 -2.34 -7.61
N LYS A 68 -7.54 -2.90 -8.31
CA LYS A 68 -8.17 -4.17 -7.94
C LYS A 68 -7.32 -5.32 -8.47
N LEU A 69 -6.74 -6.11 -7.59
CA LEU A 69 -5.96 -7.27 -7.99
C LEU A 69 -6.86 -8.37 -8.54
N PRO A 70 -6.51 -8.96 -9.70
CA PRO A 70 -7.24 -10.10 -10.25
C PRO A 70 -7.29 -11.28 -9.28
N GLY A 71 -8.44 -11.94 -9.14
CA GLY A 71 -8.64 -13.03 -8.19
C GLY A 71 -7.69 -14.22 -8.39
N ASN A 72 -7.28 -14.48 -9.63
CA ASN A 72 -6.27 -15.51 -9.93
C ASN A 72 -4.87 -15.15 -9.38
N VAL A 73 -4.52 -13.85 -9.34
CA VAL A 73 -3.26 -13.37 -8.75
C VAL A 73 -3.32 -13.55 -7.23
N VAL A 74 -4.43 -13.16 -6.60
CA VAL A 74 -4.64 -13.33 -5.16
C VAL A 74 -4.59 -14.81 -4.77
N THR A 75 -5.24 -15.69 -5.54
CA THR A 75 -5.25 -17.14 -5.29
C THR A 75 -3.86 -17.76 -5.48
N ALA A 76 -3.16 -17.41 -6.56
CA ALA A 76 -1.80 -17.89 -6.81
C ALA A 76 -0.85 -17.48 -5.70
N TYR A 77 -0.95 -16.24 -5.27
CA TYR A 77 -0.14 -15.72 -4.18
C TYR A 77 -0.41 -16.44 -2.85
N ARG A 78 -1.69 -16.67 -2.48
CA ARG A 78 -2.04 -17.45 -1.29
C ARG A 78 -1.50 -18.88 -1.33
N ARG A 79 -1.52 -19.52 -2.51
CA ARG A 79 -0.95 -20.85 -2.67
C ARG A 79 0.56 -20.86 -2.41
N LEU A 80 1.30 -19.91 -2.98
CA LEU A 80 2.76 -19.78 -2.74
C LEU A 80 3.08 -19.64 -1.26
N LEU A 81 2.23 -18.93 -0.50
CA LEU A 81 2.38 -18.75 0.94
C LEU A 81 2.18 -20.05 1.73
N GLN A 82 1.23 -20.89 1.31
CA GLN A 82 0.95 -22.17 1.96
C GLN A 82 2.03 -23.22 1.67
N GLU A 83 2.67 -23.14 0.52
CA GLU A 83 3.71 -24.08 0.05
C GLU A 83 5.12 -23.71 0.54
N SER A 84 5.29 -22.59 1.25
CA SER A 84 6.59 -22.15 1.74
C SER A 84 7.14 -23.13 2.81
N PRO A 85 8.29 -23.80 2.57
CA PRO A 85 8.74 -24.94 3.37
C PRO A 85 9.16 -24.61 4.80
N ASN A 86 9.32 -23.35 5.12
CA ASN A 86 9.95 -22.92 6.38
C ASN A 86 8.99 -22.60 7.51
N GLY A 87 7.67 -22.82 7.37
CA GLY A 87 6.72 -22.59 8.47
C GLY A 87 6.82 -21.18 9.11
N LYS A 88 7.64 -20.31 8.55
CA LYS A 88 7.69 -18.91 8.97
C LYS A 88 6.29 -18.38 8.76
N MET A 89 5.65 -18.09 9.85
CA MET A 89 4.34 -17.47 9.93
C MET A 89 4.41 -16.21 9.07
N ILE A 90 4.06 -16.39 7.80
CA ILE A 90 4.01 -15.32 6.84
C ILE A 90 2.88 -14.45 7.35
N ARG A 91 3.22 -13.35 8.00
CA ARG A 91 2.27 -12.38 8.52
C ARG A 91 1.39 -11.90 7.36
N ASN A 92 0.17 -11.48 7.65
CA ASN A 92 -0.83 -11.00 6.66
C ASN A 92 -0.37 -9.78 5.81
N ASN A 93 0.89 -9.41 5.86
CA ASN A 93 1.48 -8.17 5.36
C ASN A 93 2.15 -8.31 3.99
N HIS A 94 1.88 -9.36 3.24
CA HIS A 94 2.59 -9.60 1.98
C HIS A 94 2.26 -8.59 0.88
N PHE A 95 1.05 -8.07 0.91
CA PHE A 95 0.68 -6.99 0.00
C PHE A 95 1.28 -5.64 0.40
N GLU A 96 1.78 -5.50 1.64
CA GLU A 96 2.48 -4.29 2.09
C GLU A 96 3.79 -4.09 1.32
N GLY A 97 4.56 -5.16 1.09
CA GLY A 97 5.75 -5.09 0.24
C GLY A 97 5.43 -4.65 -1.19
N LEU A 98 4.31 -5.13 -1.74
CA LEU A 98 3.84 -4.69 -3.05
C LEU A 98 3.43 -3.21 -3.04
N CYS A 99 2.72 -2.77 -2.00
CA CYS A 99 2.38 -1.36 -1.81
C CYS A 99 3.63 -0.49 -1.67
N TYR A 100 4.61 -0.94 -0.90
CA TYR A 100 5.87 -0.23 -0.73
C TYR A 100 6.62 -0.06 -2.06
N ALA A 101 6.74 -1.13 -2.84
CA ALA A 101 7.35 -1.08 -4.17
C ALA A 101 6.59 -0.13 -5.11
N LEU A 102 5.26 -0.19 -5.09
CA LEU A 102 4.41 0.68 -5.90
C LEU A 102 4.54 2.15 -5.48
N GLN A 103 4.61 2.44 -4.18
CA GLN A 103 4.85 3.78 -3.65
C GLN A 103 6.20 4.34 -4.11
N ASN A 104 7.27 3.56 -3.97
CA ASN A 104 8.59 3.99 -4.40
C ASN A 104 8.67 4.26 -5.90
N ALA A 105 8.05 3.39 -6.71
CA ALA A 105 7.97 3.60 -8.16
C ALA A 105 7.11 4.83 -8.52
N ALA A 106 5.98 5.03 -7.84
CA ALA A 106 5.14 6.19 -8.04
C ALA A 106 5.89 7.49 -7.73
N ARG A 107 6.60 7.53 -6.61
CA ARG A 107 7.41 8.70 -6.22
C ARG A 107 8.49 9.03 -7.25
N LEU A 108 9.18 8.01 -7.76
CA LEU A 108 10.20 8.19 -8.79
C LEU A 108 9.60 8.79 -10.07
N VAL A 109 8.45 8.28 -10.51
CA VAL A 109 7.81 8.71 -11.76
C VAL A 109 7.11 10.06 -11.63
N THR A 110 6.50 10.34 -10.49
CA THR A 110 5.80 11.60 -10.22
C THR A 110 6.70 12.70 -9.66
N MET A 111 7.96 12.36 -9.31
CA MET A 111 8.95 13.26 -8.66
C MET A 111 8.42 13.85 -7.34
N THR A 112 7.84 13.00 -6.50
CA THR A 112 7.30 13.37 -5.19
C THR A 112 8.17 12.86 -4.06
N GLU A 113 7.99 13.42 -2.86
CA GLU A 113 8.69 13.00 -1.66
C GLU A 113 7.96 11.85 -0.95
N GLN A 114 8.60 11.28 0.08
CA GLN A 114 8.05 10.11 0.81
C GLN A 114 6.75 10.45 1.54
N GLU A 115 6.60 11.69 1.94
CA GLU A 115 5.48 12.17 2.74
C GLU A 115 4.29 12.62 1.88
N ASP A 116 4.46 12.68 0.55
CA ASP A 116 3.42 13.17 -0.37
C ASP A 116 2.40 12.10 -0.71
N ILE A 117 2.85 10.84 -0.87
CA ILE A 117 2.01 9.73 -1.29
C ILE A 117 1.98 8.66 -0.20
N GLY A 118 0.79 8.33 0.27
CA GLY A 118 0.54 7.21 1.17
C GLY A 118 0.07 5.98 0.40
N THR A 119 0.27 4.79 1.00
CA THR A 119 -0.25 3.54 0.46
C THR A 119 -0.91 2.71 1.54
N THR A 120 -1.91 1.94 1.15
CA THR A 120 -2.51 0.93 2.01
C THR A 120 -3.15 -0.19 1.20
N VAL A 121 -3.36 -1.32 1.86
CA VAL A 121 -4.07 -2.48 1.30
C VAL A 121 -5.41 -2.62 1.99
N SER A 122 -6.46 -2.83 1.23
CA SER A 122 -7.76 -3.22 1.78
C SER A 122 -8.22 -4.53 1.16
N THR A 123 -8.62 -5.46 2.00
CA THR A 123 -9.29 -6.71 1.59
C THR A 123 -10.80 -6.58 1.62
N ASN A 124 -11.32 -5.49 2.20
CA ASN A 124 -12.73 -5.24 2.44
C ASN A 124 -13.19 -3.92 1.83
N ALA A 125 -12.55 -3.44 0.76
CA ALA A 125 -13.00 -2.20 0.13
C ALA A 125 -14.48 -2.30 -0.21
N VAL A 126 -15.26 -1.40 0.37
CA VAL A 126 -16.72 -1.37 0.33
C VAL A 126 -17.20 -0.91 -1.06
N TYR A 127 -16.95 -1.73 -2.05
CA TYR A 127 -17.89 -1.94 -3.14
C TYR A 127 -18.59 -3.27 -2.83
N ALA A 128 -19.41 -3.24 -1.80
CA ALA A 128 -20.22 -4.37 -1.34
C ALA A 128 -21.44 -4.56 -2.25
N GLU A 129 -21.22 -4.88 -3.50
CA GLU A 129 -22.21 -5.56 -4.31
C GLU A 129 -21.70 -6.96 -4.68
N LYS A 130 -22.05 -7.92 -3.84
CA LYS A 130 -22.25 -9.35 -4.18
C LYS A 130 -21.15 -10.06 -4.95
N SER A 131 -19.89 -10.02 -4.52
CA SER A 131 -18.97 -11.06 -4.95
C SER A 131 -18.50 -11.88 -3.74
N THR A 132 -18.71 -13.18 -3.81
CA THR A 132 -18.23 -14.19 -2.84
C THR A 132 -16.71 -14.39 -2.92
N GLN A 133 -16.00 -13.61 -3.72
CA GLN A 133 -14.54 -13.61 -3.84
C GLN A 133 -13.97 -12.39 -3.11
N GLU A 134 -13.10 -12.67 -2.15
CA GLU A 134 -12.29 -11.64 -1.52
C GLU A 134 -11.45 -10.91 -2.58
N SER A 135 -11.71 -9.64 -2.76
CA SER A 135 -10.93 -8.76 -3.63
C SER A 135 -9.88 -8.05 -2.80
N VAL A 136 -8.69 -7.91 -3.33
CA VAL A 136 -7.60 -7.13 -2.73
C VAL A 136 -7.44 -5.86 -3.54
N PHE A 137 -7.44 -4.73 -2.85
CA PHE A 137 -7.27 -3.41 -3.42
C PHE A 137 -5.99 -2.78 -2.88
N LEU A 138 -5.17 -2.27 -3.77
CA LEU A 138 -3.98 -1.48 -3.44
C LEU A 138 -4.33 -0.02 -3.66
N PHE A 139 -4.14 0.81 -2.65
CA PHE A 139 -4.39 2.25 -2.72
C PHE A 139 -3.08 3.03 -2.73
N LEU A 140 -3.01 4.04 -3.60
CA LEU A 140 -2.07 5.16 -3.49
C LEU A 140 -2.90 6.43 -3.34
N TYR A 141 -2.65 7.20 -2.30
CA TYR A 141 -3.41 8.40 -1.99
C TYR A 141 -2.51 9.57 -1.64
N ASP A 142 -2.98 10.77 -1.92
CA ASP A 142 -2.29 11.98 -1.51
C ASP A 142 -2.38 12.14 0.01
N GLN A 143 -1.27 12.44 0.68
CA GLN A 143 -1.23 12.60 2.13
C GLN A 143 -1.74 13.96 2.63
N TYR A 144 -2.37 14.73 1.74
CA TYR A 144 -2.91 16.05 2.00
C TYR A 144 -4.43 16.06 1.85
N THR A 145 -5.09 16.75 2.78
CA THR A 145 -6.55 16.94 2.71
C THR A 145 -6.95 17.61 1.39
N GLY A 146 -7.87 17.00 0.67
CA GLY A 146 -8.35 17.47 -0.63
C GLY A 146 -7.47 17.08 -1.82
N GLY A 147 -6.31 16.44 -1.58
CA GLY A 147 -5.35 16.06 -2.62
C GLY A 147 -4.50 17.22 -3.15
N LEU A 148 -3.38 16.89 -3.77
CA LEU A 148 -2.48 17.82 -4.47
C LEU A 148 -2.30 17.45 -5.94
N GLY A 149 -3.06 16.44 -6.44
CA GLY A 149 -2.99 15.97 -7.81
C GLY A 149 -1.91 14.90 -8.06
N TYR A 150 -1.22 14.41 -7.06
CA TYR A 150 -0.24 13.34 -7.22
C TYR A 150 -0.91 12.02 -7.58
N ALA A 151 -2.04 11.71 -6.95
CA ALA A 151 -2.85 10.54 -7.28
C ALA A 151 -3.41 10.61 -8.71
N GLU A 152 -3.86 11.78 -9.17
CA GLU A 152 -4.29 11.97 -10.55
C GLU A 152 -3.14 11.76 -11.53
N LYS A 153 -1.97 12.31 -11.22
CA LYS A 153 -0.76 12.11 -12.02
C LYS A 153 -0.33 10.64 -12.06
N ALA A 154 -0.36 9.96 -10.92
CA ALA A 154 -0.08 8.53 -10.84
C ALA A 154 -1.09 7.71 -11.66
N TYR A 155 -2.38 8.10 -11.69
CA TYR A 155 -3.37 7.46 -12.53
C TYR A 155 -3.00 7.54 -14.02
N GLU A 156 -2.55 8.70 -14.49
CA GLU A 156 -2.11 8.87 -15.88
C GLU A 156 -0.92 7.97 -16.23
N LEU A 157 0.04 7.87 -15.31
CA LEU A 157 1.35 7.22 -15.50
C LEU A 157 1.40 5.78 -14.94
N ILE A 158 0.26 5.17 -14.64
CA ILE A 158 0.22 3.83 -13.99
C ILE A 158 1.02 2.75 -14.74
N PRO A 159 1.02 2.66 -16.08
CA PRO A 159 1.86 1.68 -16.79
C PRO A 159 3.34 1.87 -16.48
N GLU A 160 3.82 3.10 -16.50
CA GLU A 160 5.20 3.45 -16.23
C GLU A 160 5.58 3.17 -14.77
N ILE A 161 4.70 3.50 -13.83
CA ILE A 161 4.88 3.21 -12.40
C ILE A 161 5.03 1.70 -12.17
N ILE A 162 4.17 0.87 -12.77
CA ILE A 162 4.23 -0.58 -12.58
C ILE A 162 5.49 -1.16 -13.22
N GLU A 163 5.88 -0.70 -14.41
CA GLU A 163 7.09 -1.15 -15.10
C GLU A 163 8.35 -0.79 -14.31
N ASN A 164 8.44 0.42 -13.76
CA ASN A 164 9.52 0.81 -12.87
C ASN A 164 9.53 -0.01 -11.58
N GLY A 165 8.38 -0.27 -10.97
CA GLY A 165 8.28 -1.13 -9.78
C GLY A 165 8.79 -2.54 -10.04
N ILE A 166 8.40 -3.15 -11.16
CA ILE A 166 8.89 -4.48 -11.58
C ILE A 166 10.41 -4.46 -11.79
N ALA A 167 10.93 -3.44 -12.49
CA ALA A 167 12.37 -3.30 -12.74
C ALA A 167 13.16 -3.12 -11.44
N MET A 168 12.64 -2.31 -10.51
CA MET A 168 13.25 -2.04 -9.22
C MET A 168 13.33 -3.30 -8.36
N VAL A 169 12.24 -4.05 -8.24
CA VAL A 169 12.20 -5.29 -7.46
C VAL A 169 13.03 -6.38 -8.13
N GLY A 170 12.89 -6.56 -9.45
CA GLY A 170 13.63 -7.58 -10.21
C GLY A 170 15.13 -7.34 -10.33
N GLY A 171 15.57 -6.08 -10.23
CA GLY A 171 16.99 -5.70 -10.24
C GLY A 171 17.65 -5.64 -8.86
N CYS A 172 16.88 -5.82 -7.78
CA CYS A 172 17.42 -5.74 -6.43
C CYS A 172 18.18 -7.03 -6.05
N PRO A 173 19.43 -6.93 -5.57
CA PRO A 173 20.24 -8.10 -5.21
C PRO A 173 19.89 -8.68 -3.82
N CYS A 174 18.95 -8.10 -3.09
CA CYS A 174 18.58 -8.58 -1.75
C CYS A 174 17.78 -9.90 -1.83
N GLU A 175 17.93 -10.75 -0.80
CA GLU A 175 17.23 -12.03 -0.72
C GLU A 175 15.88 -11.93 0.00
N ASP A 176 15.78 -11.10 1.05
CA ASP A 176 14.61 -11.03 1.94
C ASP A 176 13.84 -9.69 1.86
N GLY A 177 14.17 -8.86 0.89
CA GLY A 177 13.65 -7.49 0.80
C GLY A 177 14.59 -6.45 1.42
N CYS A 178 14.45 -5.21 1.04
CA CYS A 178 15.18 -4.08 1.62
C CYS A 178 14.43 -2.77 1.39
N ALA A 179 14.85 -1.71 2.06
CA ALA A 179 14.24 -0.38 1.94
C ALA A 179 14.24 0.20 0.50
N ALA A 180 15.08 -0.33 -0.40
CA ALA A 180 15.09 0.12 -1.79
C ALA A 180 14.05 -0.59 -2.68
N CYS A 181 13.52 -1.76 -2.29
CA CYS A 181 12.60 -2.54 -3.11
C CYS A 181 11.23 -2.74 -2.46
N VAL A 182 11.08 -3.69 -1.55
CA VAL A 182 9.79 -4.07 -0.94
C VAL A 182 9.66 -3.70 0.53
N GLY A 183 10.62 -2.96 1.06
CA GLY A 183 10.69 -2.62 2.48
C GLY A 183 11.52 -3.61 3.28
N ASP A 184 11.92 -3.17 4.47
CA ASP A 184 12.63 -3.97 5.47
C ASP A 184 11.63 -4.33 6.58
N TYR A 185 11.28 -5.61 6.69
CA TYR A 185 10.25 -6.12 7.62
C TYR A 185 10.81 -7.06 8.69
#